data_ced68d08394052edc7a4995a0eb4ee0f
#
_entry.id   ced68d08394052edc7a4995a0eb4ee0f
#
_cell.length_a   1.000
_cell.length_b   1.000
_cell.length_c   1.000
_cell.angle_alpha   90.00
_cell.angle_beta   90.00
_cell.angle_gamma   90.00
#
_symmetry.space_group_name_H-M   'P 1'
#
loop_
_entity.id
_entity.type
_entity.pdbx_description
1 polymer ?
#
loop_
_entity_poly.entity_id
_entity_poly.type
_entity_poly.pdbx_seq_one_letter_code
_entity_poly.pdbx_strand_id
1 'polypeptide(L)'
;LPKLTKFGNKTYMVPIAEDLKELMVGEVGDIKYVPDSFVTMGPASVFAVKKLILAVNGKHKASIVKKALEGEVTEDVPSSLLRLHPDITIILDEDAASELELV
;
A
#
# COMPACT_ATOMS: atom_id res chain seq x y z
N LEU A 1 1.22 3.56 -1.27
CA LEU A 1 0.78 4.97 -1.40
C LEU A 1 1.26 5.78 -0.21
N PRO A 2 1.66 7.04 -0.42
CA PRO A 2 2.08 7.90 0.68
C PRO A 2 0.95 8.14 1.68
N LYS A 3 1.31 8.39 2.94
CA LYS A 3 0.37 8.86 3.95
C LYS A 3 -0.38 10.10 3.47
N LEU A 4 -1.63 10.24 3.88
CA LEU A 4 -2.51 11.36 3.50
C LEU A 4 -2.79 11.45 1.99
N THR A 5 -2.57 10.37 1.23
CA THR A 5 -3.04 10.29 -0.15
C THR A 5 -4.56 10.41 -0.17
N LYS A 6 -5.07 11.35 -0.96
CA LYS A 6 -6.52 11.58 -1.05
C LYS A 6 -7.22 10.42 -1.75
N PHE A 7 -8.33 9.97 -1.18
CA PHE A 7 -9.10 8.85 -1.73
C PHE A 7 -9.61 9.12 -3.16
N GLY A 8 -9.82 10.37 -3.50
CA GLY A 8 -10.24 10.75 -4.86
C GLY A 8 -9.14 10.79 -5.91
N ASN A 9 -7.89 10.57 -5.52
CA ASN A 9 -6.78 10.62 -6.48
C ASN A 9 -6.81 9.45 -7.46
N LYS A 10 -6.61 9.79 -8.73
CA LYS A 10 -6.33 8.81 -9.80
C LYS A 10 -4.82 8.64 -9.93
N THR A 11 -4.35 8.10 -11.04
CA THR A 11 -2.92 7.94 -11.31
C THR A 11 -2.21 9.30 -11.27
N TYR A 12 -1.12 9.40 -10.54
CA TYR A 12 -0.38 10.65 -10.37
C TYR A 12 1.09 10.39 -10.03
N MET A 13 1.90 11.44 -10.11
CA MET A 13 3.33 11.37 -9.81
C MET A 13 3.57 11.73 -8.35
N VAL A 14 4.41 10.95 -7.68
CA VAL A 14 4.69 11.09 -6.26
C VAL A 14 6.20 11.17 -6.03
N PRO A 15 6.70 12.11 -5.20
CA PRO A 15 8.08 12.08 -4.74
C PRO A 15 8.35 10.81 -3.93
N ILE A 16 9.53 10.21 -4.13
CA ILE A 16 9.91 9.00 -3.38
C ILE A 16 10.38 9.42 -2.00
N ALA A 17 9.81 8.81 -0.96
CA ALA A 17 10.23 9.03 0.43
C ALA A 17 11.67 8.50 0.66
N GLU A 18 12.41 9.14 1.56
CA GLU A 18 13.82 8.78 1.82
C GLU A 18 14.00 7.34 2.26
N ASP A 19 13.11 6.82 3.09
CA ASP A 19 13.16 5.42 3.53
C ASP A 19 13.00 4.44 2.36
N LEU A 20 12.12 4.77 1.40
CA LEU A 20 11.97 3.95 0.20
C LEU A 20 13.19 4.07 -0.71
N LYS A 21 13.81 5.25 -0.82
CA LYS A 21 15.06 5.42 -1.56
C LYS A 21 16.16 4.53 -1.00
N GLU A 22 16.29 4.46 0.32
CA GLU A 22 17.29 3.61 0.98
C GLU A 22 17.08 2.12 0.66
N LEU A 23 15.82 1.67 0.64
CA LEU A 23 15.49 0.30 0.25
C LEU A 23 15.84 0.03 -1.22
N MET A 24 15.60 0.98 -2.10
CA MET A 24 15.88 0.85 -3.53
C MET A 24 17.38 0.83 -3.85
N VAL A 25 18.21 1.45 -3.02
CA VAL A 25 19.68 1.39 -3.17
C VAL A 25 20.17 -0.05 -3.15
N GLY A 26 19.59 -0.91 -2.30
CA GLY A 26 19.93 -2.33 -2.24
C GLY A 26 19.65 -3.07 -3.56
N GLU A 27 18.71 -2.61 -4.36
CA GLU A 27 18.35 -3.22 -5.65
C GLU A 27 19.16 -2.63 -6.80
N VAL A 28 19.39 -1.31 -6.83
CA VAL A 28 20.05 -0.62 -7.94
C VAL A 28 21.53 -0.34 -7.71
N GLY A 29 22.05 -0.57 -6.51
CA GLY A 29 23.47 -0.52 -6.14
C GLY A 29 24.01 0.84 -5.70
N ASP A 30 23.38 1.95 -6.06
CA ASP A 30 23.82 3.30 -5.70
C ASP A 30 22.63 4.26 -5.69
N ILE A 31 22.62 5.18 -4.72
CA ILE A 31 21.53 6.17 -4.58
C ILE A 31 21.36 7.06 -5.82
N LYS A 32 22.43 7.29 -6.57
CA LYS A 32 22.36 8.09 -7.82
C LYS A 32 21.48 7.45 -8.89
N TYR A 33 21.22 6.13 -8.82
CA TYR A 33 20.34 5.41 -9.75
C TYR A 33 18.90 5.35 -9.27
N VAL A 34 18.61 5.81 -8.05
CA VAL A 34 17.25 5.85 -7.51
C VAL A 34 16.55 7.10 -8.04
N PRO A 35 15.38 6.98 -8.68
CA PRO A 35 14.65 8.13 -9.16
C PRO A 35 14.13 8.99 -8.00
N ASP A 36 13.83 10.27 -8.28
CA ASP A 36 13.29 11.19 -7.27
C ASP A 36 11.79 11.03 -7.07
N SER A 37 11.09 10.51 -8.05
CA SER A 37 9.63 10.35 -8.02
C SER A 37 9.19 9.14 -8.83
N PHE A 38 7.94 8.74 -8.65
CA PHE A 38 7.32 7.65 -9.40
C PHE A 38 5.87 7.98 -9.71
N VAL A 39 5.31 7.27 -10.69
CA VAL A 39 3.89 7.36 -11.04
C VAL A 39 3.18 6.17 -10.39
N THR A 40 2.08 6.44 -9.70
CA THR A 40 1.28 5.40 -9.05
C THR A 40 -0.20 5.58 -9.33
N MET A 41 -0.93 4.47 -9.31
CA MET A 41 -2.39 4.54 -9.33
C MET A 41 -2.89 5.07 -7.99
N GLY A 42 -3.69 6.12 -8.03
CA GLY A 42 -4.33 6.63 -6.83
C GLY A 42 -5.50 5.74 -6.37
N PRO A 43 -5.98 5.96 -5.14
CA PRO A 43 -7.04 5.13 -4.56
C PRO A 43 -8.31 5.06 -5.40
N ALA A 44 -8.73 6.15 -6.02
CA ALA A 44 -9.94 6.17 -6.85
C ALA A 44 -9.82 5.23 -8.05
N SER A 45 -8.65 5.20 -8.71
CA SER A 45 -8.42 4.32 -9.86
C SER A 45 -8.41 2.84 -9.45
N VAL A 46 -7.77 2.52 -8.32
CA VAL A 46 -7.73 1.16 -7.80
C VAL A 46 -9.13 0.70 -7.37
N PHE A 47 -9.88 1.58 -6.69
CA PHE A 47 -11.22 1.26 -6.21
C PHE A 47 -12.24 1.04 -7.34
N ALA A 48 -12.01 1.66 -8.49
CA ALA A 48 -12.93 1.60 -9.63
C ALA A 48 -12.93 0.27 -10.38
N VAL A 49 -11.97 -0.63 -10.13
CA VAL A 49 -11.93 -1.94 -10.80
C VAL A 49 -13.09 -2.81 -10.34
N LYS A 50 -13.57 -3.70 -11.23
CA LYS A 50 -14.70 -4.57 -10.91
C LYS A 50 -14.35 -5.63 -9.88
N LYS A 51 -13.18 -6.24 -10.01
CA LYS A 51 -12.69 -7.28 -9.11
C LYS A 51 -11.28 -6.92 -8.67
N LEU A 52 -11.04 -6.91 -7.37
CA LEU A 52 -9.77 -6.52 -6.79
C LEU A 52 -9.16 -7.68 -6.02
N ILE A 53 -7.88 -7.94 -6.24
CA ILE A 53 -7.12 -8.92 -5.48
C ILE A 53 -5.98 -8.18 -4.82
N LEU A 54 -5.93 -8.23 -3.49
CA LEU A 54 -4.85 -7.68 -2.69
C LEU A 54 -4.01 -8.82 -2.12
N ALA A 55 -2.76 -8.93 -2.56
CA ALA A 55 -1.82 -9.93 -2.07
C ALA A 55 -0.69 -9.26 -1.31
N VAL A 56 -0.45 -9.69 -0.08
CA VAL A 56 0.58 -9.12 0.79
C VAL A 56 1.35 -10.24 1.47
N ASN A 57 2.66 -10.13 1.52
CA ASN A 57 3.52 -11.10 2.18
C ASN A 57 4.57 -10.40 3.05
N GLY A 58 5.07 -11.15 4.05
CA GLY A 58 6.17 -10.75 4.89
C GLY A 58 5.75 -10.07 6.18
N LYS A 59 6.54 -10.30 7.22
CA LYS A 59 6.28 -9.78 8.57
C LYS A 59 6.41 -8.26 8.65
N HIS A 60 7.23 -7.67 7.80
CA HIS A 60 7.40 -6.22 7.73
C HIS A 60 6.12 -5.48 7.27
N LYS A 61 5.17 -6.19 6.71
CA LYS A 61 3.86 -5.66 6.32
C LYS A 61 2.78 -5.87 7.37
N ALA A 62 3.03 -6.65 8.42
CA ALA A 62 2.01 -7.07 9.39
C ALA A 62 1.31 -5.88 10.06
N SER A 63 2.05 -4.86 10.47
CA SER A 63 1.45 -3.71 11.15
C SER A 63 0.55 -2.88 10.24
N ILE A 64 0.95 -2.67 8.97
CA ILE A 64 0.11 -1.93 8.01
C ILE A 64 -1.11 -2.76 7.58
N VAL A 65 -0.97 -4.07 7.46
CA VAL A 65 -2.09 -4.97 7.20
C VAL A 65 -3.13 -4.87 8.32
N LYS A 66 -2.70 -4.89 9.58
CA LYS A 66 -3.61 -4.70 10.71
C LYS A 66 -4.34 -3.36 10.63
N LYS A 67 -3.63 -2.27 10.38
CA LYS A 67 -4.24 -0.94 10.25
C LYS A 67 -5.22 -0.87 9.08
N ALA A 68 -4.88 -1.48 7.95
CA ALA A 68 -5.71 -1.45 6.76
C ALA A 68 -7.00 -2.26 6.93
N LEU A 69 -6.94 -3.41 7.59
CA LEU A 69 -8.06 -4.36 7.67
C LEU A 69 -8.87 -4.24 8.96
N GLU A 70 -8.26 -3.83 10.06
CA GLU A 70 -8.90 -3.77 11.37
C GLU A 70 -8.94 -2.36 11.99
N GLY A 71 -8.20 -1.40 11.40
CA GLY A 71 -8.21 -0.01 11.83
C GLY A 71 -9.32 0.80 11.17
N GLU A 72 -9.25 2.12 11.31
CA GLU A 72 -10.19 3.03 10.67
C GLU A 72 -9.93 3.14 9.16
N VAL A 73 -10.98 3.38 8.39
CA VAL A 73 -10.85 3.77 6.99
C VAL A 73 -10.48 5.25 6.95
N THR A 74 -9.25 5.55 6.62
CA THR A 74 -8.67 6.90 6.69
C THR A 74 -7.59 7.10 5.63
N GLU A 75 -7.41 8.33 5.19
CA GLU A 75 -6.33 8.72 4.28
C GLU A 75 -4.94 8.62 4.92
N ASP A 76 -4.84 8.55 6.25
CA ASP A 76 -3.60 8.21 6.96
C ASP A 76 -3.11 6.81 6.61
N VAL A 77 -4.02 5.91 6.29
CA VAL A 77 -3.74 4.56 5.83
C VAL A 77 -4.49 4.36 4.51
N PRO A 78 -3.89 4.77 3.37
CA PRO A 78 -4.61 4.75 2.09
C PRO A 78 -5.17 3.39 1.70
N SER A 79 -4.47 2.31 2.03
CA SER A 79 -4.95 0.94 1.75
C SER A 79 -6.22 0.56 2.53
N SER A 80 -6.58 1.30 3.57
CA SER A 80 -7.81 1.04 4.31
C SER A 80 -9.07 1.23 3.47
N LEU A 81 -9.03 2.06 2.43
CA LEU A 81 -10.14 2.25 1.49
C LEU A 81 -10.54 0.94 0.80
N LEU A 82 -9.58 0.04 0.57
CA LEU A 82 -9.82 -1.21 -0.15
C LEU A 82 -10.83 -2.13 0.56
N ARG A 83 -10.99 -1.98 1.88
CA ARG A 83 -11.98 -2.74 2.66
C ARG A 83 -13.42 -2.48 2.20
N LEU A 84 -13.66 -1.33 1.59
CA LEU A 84 -14.99 -0.93 1.12
C LEU A 84 -15.28 -1.41 -0.30
N HIS A 85 -14.31 -2.05 -0.96
CA HIS A 85 -14.51 -2.54 -2.32
C HIS A 85 -15.53 -3.67 -2.33
N PRO A 86 -16.53 -3.65 -3.24
CA PRO A 86 -17.61 -4.63 -3.25
C PRO A 86 -17.19 -6.05 -3.65
N ASP A 87 -16.05 -6.21 -4.32
CA ASP A 87 -15.55 -7.53 -4.75
C ASP A 87 -14.03 -7.59 -4.58
N ILE A 88 -13.59 -7.71 -3.32
CA ILE A 88 -12.18 -7.81 -2.97
C ILE A 88 -11.85 -9.17 -2.40
N THR A 89 -10.75 -9.74 -2.86
CA THR A 89 -10.11 -10.93 -2.29
C THR A 89 -8.77 -10.53 -1.71
N ILE A 90 -8.53 -10.86 -0.45
CA ILE A 90 -7.30 -10.52 0.26
C ILE A 90 -6.53 -11.80 0.55
N ILE A 91 -5.31 -11.87 0.03
CA ILE A 91 -4.42 -13.03 0.18
C ILE A 91 -3.22 -12.61 1.01
N LEU A 92 -3.02 -13.23 2.17
CA LEU A 92 -1.94 -12.94 3.09
C LEU A 92 -1.19 -14.22 3.43
N ASP A 93 0.14 -14.14 3.58
CA ASP A 93 0.87 -15.22 4.24
C ASP A 93 0.72 -15.10 5.77
N GLU A 94 1.19 -16.10 6.50
CA GLU A 94 1.09 -16.11 7.98
C GLU A 94 1.81 -14.91 8.59
N ASP A 95 2.95 -14.53 8.05
CA ASP A 95 3.74 -13.40 8.56
C ASP A 95 3.00 -12.07 8.37
N ALA A 96 2.43 -11.83 7.20
CA ALA A 96 1.65 -10.61 6.95
C ALA A 96 0.39 -10.55 7.80
N ALA A 97 -0.21 -11.69 8.13
CA ALA A 97 -1.42 -11.79 8.95
C ALA A 97 -1.13 -11.87 10.45
N SER A 98 0.12 -11.87 10.88
CA SER A 98 0.53 -12.20 12.25
C SER A 98 -0.01 -11.26 13.33
N GLU A 99 -0.36 -10.02 12.98
CA GLU A 99 -0.93 -9.06 13.94
C GLU A 99 -2.46 -8.95 13.85
N LEU A 100 -3.11 -9.67 12.96
CA LEU A 100 -4.56 -9.67 12.86
C LEU A 100 -5.20 -10.40 14.04
N GLU A 101 -6.26 -9.82 14.60
CA GLU A 101 -7.00 -10.41 15.74
C GLU A 101 -8.15 -11.31 15.28
N LEU A 102 -8.65 -11.08 14.05
CA LEU A 102 -9.81 -11.78 13.52
C LEU A 102 -9.48 -13.08 12.78
N VAL A 103 -8.21 -13.45 12.75
CA VAL A 103 -7.71 -14.62 11.99
C VAL A 103 -7.21 -15.70 12.93
#